data_17815a499ed5890d3914f6ce1a6edd3d
#
_entry.id   17815a499ed5890d3914f6ce1a6edd3d
#
_cell.length_a   1.000
_cell.length_b   1.000
_cell.length_c   1.000
_cell.angle_alpha   90.00
_cell.angle_beta   90.00
_cell.angle_gamma   90.00
#
_symmetry.space_group_name_H-M   'P 1'
#
loop_
_entity.id
_entity.type
_entity.pdbx_description
1 polymer ?
#
loop_
_entity_poly.entity_id
_entity_poly.type
_entity_poly.pdbx_seq_one_letter_code
_entity_poly.pdbx_strand_id
1 'polypeptide(L)'
;MGPKVSCDLCRMADELNSNPLPMRLLVEGMGALGNALLPRILRWEWDSITVMDGDRLEEKNLFRQELFAPIDIGEPKSEVVAAWVRNMPVAVRLIARDEFMDSNNAEAIIAMHDVVADCTDDAHVKRLLDRTCADYGAALVSGSVHGKEGQVILLHAEGEGESISREDLFQGKPGMEQDGCDMRTVPMVTIEETGRRMTQLLHALLHGEPVKNGGIDLFNGKRWTAIEPPVA
;
A
#
# COMPACT_ATOMS: atom_id res chain seq x y z
N MET A 1 42.41 -16.22 28.86
CA MET A 1 41.06 -15.95 28.37
C MET A 1 40.36 -15.07 29.39
N GLY A 2 40.31 -13.76 29.15
CA GLY A 2 39.68 -12.79 30.06
C GLY A 2 38.17 -12.67 29.72
N PRO A 3 37.31 -12.33 30.70
CA PRO A 3 35.89 -12.19 30.46
C PRO A 3 35.63 -10.99 29.55
N LYS A 4 34.82 -11.18 28.52
CA LYS A 4 34.26 -10.08 27.73
C LYS A 4 33.32 -9.28 28.62
N VAL A 5 33.71 -8.09 29.03
CA VAL A 5 32.83 -7.13 29.68
C VAL A 5 31.87 -6.65 28.62
N SER A 6 30.62 -7.08 28.68
CA SER A 6 29.54 -6.52 27.85
C SER A 6 29.26 -5.11 28.38
N CYS A 7 29.51 -4.12 27.56
CA CYS A 7 29.29 -2.73 27.93
C CYS A 7 27.77 -2.48 27.95
N ASP A 8 27.20 -2.22 29.13
CA ASP A 8 25.77 -1.89 29.29
C ASP A 8 25.40 -0.64 28.47
N LEU A 9 26.34 0.28 28.21
CA LEU A 9 26.19 1.42 27.31
C LEU A 9 25.99 1.00 25.86
N CYS A 10 26.61 -0.11 25.39
CA CYS A 10 26.35 -0.62 24.03
C CYS A 10 24.96 -1.24 23.94
N ARG A 11 24.52 -1.93 24.99
CA ARG A 11 23.14 -2.49 25.02
C ARG A 11 22.08 -1.39 25.09
N MET A 12 22.31 -0.32 25.86
CA MET A 12 21.43 0.85 25.89
C MET A 12 21.43 1.63 24.56
N ALA A 13 22.54 1.66 23.82
CA ALA A 13 22.62 2.27 22.49
C ALA A 13 21.86 1.44 21.46
N ASP A 14 21.88 0.12 21.55
CA ASP A 14 21.10 -0.78 20.69
C ASP A 14 19.60 -0.70 21.01
N GLU A 15 19.22 -0.52 22.29
CA GLU A 15 17.81 -0.31 22.69
C GLU A 15 17.29 1.08 22.32
N LEU A 16 18.14 2.11 22.30
CA LEU A 16 17.79 3.46 21.82
C LEU A 16 17.67 3.55 20.30
N ASN A 17 18.31 2.62 19.56
CA ASN A 17 18.18 2.52 18.11
C ASN A 17 17.01 1.64 17.64
N SER A 18 16.25 1.04 18.54
CA SER A 18 15.13 0.16 18.23
C SER A 18 13.79 0.89 18.04
N ASN A 19 13.78 2.22 18.10
CA ASN A 19 12.57 2.97 17.66
C ASN A 19 12.62 3.01 16.14
N PRO A 20 11.70 2.33 15.42
CA PRO A 20 11.69 2.39 13.97
C PRO A 20 11.63 3.86 13.54
N LEU A 21 12.46 4.22 12.56
CA LEU A 21 12.41 5.57 12.00
C LEU A 21 10.98 5.86 11.53
N PRO A 22 10.46 7.06 11.75
CA PRO A 22 9.13 7.41 11.32
C PRO A 22 9.02 7.22 9.80
N MET A 23 8.10 6.36 9.35
CA MET A 23 7.93 6.02 7.93
C MET A 23 6.95 6.94 7.25
N ARG A 24 7.24 7.27 5.98
CA ARG A 24 6.39 8.05 5.08
C ARG A 24 5.69 7.09 4.13
N LEU A 25 4.37 7.11 4.15
CA LEU A 25 3.53 6.23 3.34
C LEU A 25 2.91 7.00 2.17
N LEU A 26 3.01 6.44 0.97
CA LEU A 26 2.18 6.81 -0.18
C LEU A 26 1.02 5.82 -0.32
N VAL A 27 -0.20 6.32 -0.45
CA VAL A 27 -1.38 5.56 -0.87
C VAL A 27 -1.76 6.03 -2.27
N GLU A 28 -1.50 5.21 -3.27
CA GLU A 28 -1.83 5.47 -4.67
C GLU A 28 -3.17 4.85 -5.02
N GLY A 29 -4.12 5.71 -5.41
CA GLY A 29 -5.49 5.31 -5.72
C GLY A 29 -6.44 5.39 -4.53
N MET A 30 -7.41 6.32 -4.59
CA MET A 30 -8.48 6.47 -3.61
C MET A 30 -9.82 5.92 -4.13
N GLY A 31 -9.74 4.84 -4.92
CA GLY A 31 -10.87 4.01 -5.32
C GLY A 31 -11.43 3.17 -4.17
N ALA A 32 -12.13 2.08 -4.46
CA ALA A 32 -12.75 1.24 -3.45
C ALA A 32 -11.72 0.64 -2.46
N LEU A 33 -10.55 0.22 -2.96
CA LEU A 33 -9.50 -0.38 -2.12
C LEU A 33 -8.81 0.65 -1.23
N GLY A 34 -8.49 1.85 -1.77
CA GLY A 34 -7.93 2.95 -0.97
C GLY A 34 -8.91 3.44 0.11
N ASN A 35 -10.21 3.47 -0.21
CA ASN A 35 -11.27 3.77 0.76
C ASN A 35 -11.33 2.71 1.89
N ALA A 36 -11.18 1.43 1.57
CA ALA A 36 -11.16 0.37 2.56
C ALA A 36 -9.87 0.40 3.43
N LEU A 37 -8.74 0.78 2.84
CA LEU A 37 -7.43 0.78 3.50
C LEU A 37 -7.25 1.96 4.46
N LEU A 38 -7.47 3.19 3.97
CA LEU A 38 -7.06 4.42 4.65
C LEU A 38 -7.60 4.54 6.10
N PRO A 39 -8.88 4.31 6.41
CA PRO A 39 -9.39 4.44 7.79
C PRO A 39 -8.70 3.53 8.80
N ARG A 40 -8.13 2.41 8.32
CA ARG A 40 -7.48 1.41 9.16
C ARG A 40 -6.08 1.83 9.59
N ILE A 41 -5.40 2.62 8.76
CA ILE A 41 -3.98 2.98 8.96
C ILE A 41 -3.79 4.36 9.58
N LEU A 42 -4.81 5.23 9.60
CA LEU A 42 -4.72 6.61 10.13
C LEU A 42 -4.39 6.71 11.63
N ARG A 43 -4.57 5.64 12.39
CA ARG A 43 -4.33 5.62 13.84
C ARG A 43 -2.92 5.25 14.23
N TRP A 44 -2.09 4.90 13.25
CA TRP A 44 -0.70 4.51 13.48
C TRP A 44 0.24 5.70 13.35
N GLU A 45 1.43 5.56 13.90
CA GLU A 45 2.42 6.63 13.99
C GLU A 45 3.26 6.74 12.70
N TRP A 46 2.61 7.07 11.57
CA TRP A 46 3.29 7.48 10.35
C TRP A 46 3.87 8.89 10.51
N ASP A 47 5.05 9.15 9.94
CA ASP A 47 5.57 10.51 9.82
C ASP A 47 4.66 11.36 8.93
N SER A 48 4.24 10.77 7.82
CA SER A 48 3.22 11.35 6.94
C SER A 48 2.53 10.26 6.10
N ILE A 49 1.30 10.56 5.68
CA ILE A 49 0.58 9.79 4.66
C ILE A 49 0.30 10.73 3.50
N THR A 50 0.81 10.38 2.31
CA THR A 50 0.41 11.02 1.06
C THR A 50 -0.69 10.19 0.43
N VAL A 51 -1.81 10.80 0.09
CA VAL A 51 -2.86 10.18 -0.75
C VAL A 51 -2.82 10.80 -2.13
N MET A 52 -2.75 9.98 -3.15
CA MET A 52 -2.65 10.41 -4.53
C MET A 52 -3.74 9.76 -5.37
N ASP A 53 -4.51 10.57 -6.08
CA ASP A 53 -5.56 10.16 -7.01
C ASP A 53 -5.93 11.34 -7.88
N GLY A 54 -5.85 11.21 -9.21
CA GLY A 54 -6.18 12.27 -10.18
C GLY A 54 -7.63 12.29 -10.61
N ASP A 55 -8.47 11.38 -10.09
CA ASP A 55 -9.88 11.33 -10.42
C ASP A 55 -10.70 12.35 -9.62
N ARG A 56 -11.81 12.76 -10.26
CA ARG A 56 -12.91 13.43 -9.58
C ARG A 56 -13.98 12.43 -9.17
N LEU A 57 -14.67 12.74 -8.07
CA LEU A 57 -15.74 11.90 -7.57
C LEU A 57 -16.95 11.94 -8.51
N GLU A 58 -17.42 10.76 -8.90
CA GLU A 58 -18.65 10.56 -9.67
C GLU A 58 -19.71 9.83 -8.82
N GLU A 59 -20.99 10.00 -9.15
CA GLU A 59 -22.10 9.34 -8.44
C GLU A 59 -21.94 7.81 -8.37
N LYS A 60 -21.42 7.18 -9.44
CA LYS A 60 -21.15 5.74 -9.47
C LYS A 60 -20.12 5.26 -8.45
N ASN A 61 -19.28 6.16 -7.93
CA ASN A 61 -18.26 5.84 -6.94
C ASN A 61 -18.86 5.63 -5.54
N LEU A 62 -19.92 6.35 -5.19
CA LEU A 62 -20.52 6.35 -3.85
C LEU A 62 -20.96 4.97 -3.36
N PHE A 63 -21.24 4.07 -4.30
CA PHE A 63 -21.69 2.72 -3.95
C PHE A 63 -20.61 1.86 -3.26
N ARG A 64 -19.32 2.19 -3.41
CA ARG A 64 -18.19 1.38 -2.92
C ARG A 64 -17.05 2.19 -2.31
N GLN A 65 -17.21 3.47 -2.22
CA GLN A 65 -16.20 4.39 -1.71
C GLN A 65 -16.84 5.17 -0.56
N GLU A 66 -16.87 4.51 0.63
CA GLU A 66 -17.67 4.94 1.78
C GLU A 66 -17.16 6.22 2.45
N LEU A 67 -15.94 6.67 2.11
CA LEU A 67 -15.41 7.95 2.61
C LEU A 67 -16.04 9.16 1.93
N PHE A 68 -16.76 8.95 0.84
CA PHE A 68 -17.34 10.00 0.02
C PHE A 68 -18.86 10.13 0.22
N ALA A 69 -19.35 11.34 0.08
CA ALA A 69 -20.76 11.67 0.20
C ALA A 69 -21.29 12.33 -1.10
N PRO A 70 -22.61 12.32 -1.34
CA PRO A 70 -23.19 12.97 -2.53
C PRO A 70 -22.82 14.44 -2.69
N ILE A 71 -22.52 15.15 -1.60
CA ILE A 71 -22.08 16.55 -1.64
C ILE A 71 -20.71 16.74 -2.28
N ASP A 72 -19.89 15.68 -2.32
CA ASP A 72 -18.52 15.71 -2.81
C ASP A 72 -18.42 15.44 -4.32
N ILE A 73 -19.55 15.13 -5.00
CA ILE A 73 -19.55 14.83 -6.44
C ILE A 73 -18.96 15.99 -7.24
N GLY A 74 -17.95 15.68 -8.07
CA GLY A 74 -17.21 16.64 -8.88
C GLY A 74 -15.91 17.12 -8.24
N GLU A 75 -15.71 16.91 -6.95
CA GLU A 75 -14.48 17.29 -6.25
C GLU A 75 -13.36 16.26 -6.48
N PRO A 76 -12.07 16.65 -6.42
CA PRO A 76 -10.94 15.72 -6.46
C PRO A 76 -10.99 14.73 -5.30
N LYS A 77 -10.87 13.43 -5.57
CA LYS A 77 -10.94 12.39 -4.53
C LYS A 77 -9.91 12.58 -3.43
N SER A 78 -8.66 12.88 -3.78
CA SER A 78 -7.57 13.12 -2.83
C SER A 78 -7.87 14.29 -1.88
N GLU A 79 -8.46 15.38 -2.37
CA GLU A 79 -8.81 16.55 -1.56
C GLU A 79 -10.00 16.29 -0.63
N VAL A 80 -11.02 15.53 -1.10
CA VAL A 80 -12.14 15.13 -0.25
C VAL A 80 -11.64 14.28 0.90
N VAL A 81 -10.76 13.32 0.63
CA VAL A 81 -10.13 12.50 1.67
C VAL A 81 -9.34 13.36 2.66
N ALA A 82 -8.56 14.32 2.18
CA ALA A 82 -7.81 15.22 3.06
C ALA A 82 -8.74 16.06 3.95
N ALA A 83 -9.86 16.53 3.39
CA ALA A 83 -10.88 17.24 4.16
C ALA A 83 -11.52 16.34 5.23
N TRP A 84 -11.81 15.08 4.90
CA TRP A 84 -12.34 14.10 5.82
C TRP A 84 -11.37 13.82 6.98
N VAL A 85 -10.08 13.59 6.69
CA VAL A 85 -9.06 13.34 7.73
C VAL A 85 -8.84 14.54 8.64
N ARG A 86 -8.88 15.78 8.12
CA ARG A 86 -8.76 17.00 8.94
C ARG A 86 -9.84 17.11 10.04
N ASN A 87 -10.97 16.45 9.85
CA ASN A 87 -12.07 16.42 10.83
C ASN A 87 -11.99 15.22 11.78
N MET A 88 -10.98 14.38 11.67
CA MET A 88 -10.79 13.24 12.55
C MET A 88 -9.83 13.56 13.71
N PRO A 89 -10.03 12.93 14.88
CA PRO A 89 -9.09 13.06 16.00
C PRO A 89 -7.86 12.18 15.81
N VAL A 90 -7.09 12.43 14.74
CA VAL A 90 -5.84 11.74 14.41
C VAL A 90 -4.70 12.75 14.29
N ALA A 91 -3.49 12.34 14.66
CA ALA A 91 -2.32 13.22 14.67
C ALA A 91 -1.50 13.14 13.36
N VAL A 92 -1.81 12.20 12.47
CA VAL A 92 -1.04 11.97 11.25
C VAL A 92 -1.09 13.18 10.30
N ARG A 93 0.06 13.53 9.75
CA ARG A 93 0.16 14.53 8.68
C ARG A 93 -0.28 13.89 7.36
N LEU A 94 -1.46 14.28 6.85
CA LEU A 94 -1.93 13.83 5.54
C LEU A 94 -1.68 14.89 4.48
N ILE A 95 -1.17 14.45 3.32
CA ILE A 95 -0.86 15.27 2.14
C ILE A 95 -1.71 14.74 0.99
N ALA A 96 -2.51 15.61 0.34
CA ALA A 96 -3.26 15.26 -0.86
C ALA A 96 -2.48 15.64 -2.12
N ARG A 97 -2.56 14.80 -3.15
CA ARG A 97 -2.05 15.06 -4.50
C ARG A 97 -3.16 14.75 -5.50
N ASP A 98 -3.70 15.82 -6.12
CA ASP A 98 -4.71 15.73 -7.19
C ASP A 98 -3.99 15.57 -8.54
N GLU A 99 -3.42 14.39 -8.77
CA GLU A 99 -2.71 14.05 -9.99
C GLU A 99 -2.65 12.53 -10.16
N PHE A 100 -2.48 12.07 -11.40
CA PHE A 100 -2.20 10.67 -11.70
C PHE A 100 -0.71 10.38 -11.62
N MET A 101 -0.36 9.18 -11.14
CA MET A 101 1.00 8.65 -11.22
C MET A 101 1.35 8.36 -12.68
N ASP A 102 2.45 8.93 -13.16
CA ASP A 102 3.01 8.67 -14.48
C ASP A 102 4.54 8.64 -14.47
N SER A 103 5.15 8.40 -15.62
CA SER A 103 6.61 8.34 -15.76
C SER A 103 7.33 9.67 -15.52
N ASN A 104 6.62 10.80 -15.48
CA ASN A 104 7.24 12.12 -15.27
C ASN A 104 7.32 12.46 -13.78
N ASN A 105 6.43 11.89 -12.94
CA ASN A 105 6.34 12.24 -11.53
C ASN A 105 6.72 11.09 -10.57
N ALA A 106 6.70 9.83 -11.04
CA ALA A 106 6.90 8.65 -10.20
C ALA A 106 8.20 8.68 -9.39
N GLU A 107 9.34 8.99 -10.02
CA GLU A 107 10.63 9.03 -9.34
C GLU A 107 10.66 10.05 -8.21
N ALA A 108 10.22 11.28 -8.50
CA ALA A 108 10.22 12.37 -7.52
C ALA A 108 9.28 12.11 -6.35
N ILE A 109 8.16 11.41 -6.60
CA ILE A 109 7.18 11.07 -5.56
C ILE A 109 7.70 9.90 -4.73
N ILE A 110 8.09 8.79 -5.35
CA ILE A 110 8.50 7.57 -4.63
C ILE A 110 9.77 7.81 -3.80
N ALA A 111 10.74 8.59 -4.29
CA ALA A 111 11.93 8.96 -3.54
C ALA A 111 11.64 9.67 -2.19
N MET A 112 10.44 10.21 -2.01
CA MET A 112 10.02 10.86 -0.76
C MET A 112 9.28 9.93 0.20
N HIS A 113 9.11 8.65 -0.15
CA HIS A 113 8.33 7.71 0.64
C HIS A 113 9.12 6.43 0.92
N ASP A 114 8.90 5.83 2.08
CA ASP A 114 9.57 4.62 2.52
C ASP A 114 8.71 3.38 2.19
N VAL A 115 7.39 3.57 2.12
CA VAL A 115 6.41 2.53 1.81
C VAL A 115 5.38 3.06 0.83
N VAL A 116 4.98 2.23 -0.13
CA VAL A 116 3.92 2.51 -1.11
C VAL A 116 2.80 1.48 -0.97
N ALA A 117 1.57 1.93 -0.79
CA ALA A 117 0.37 1.12 -0.88
C ALA A 117 -0.31 1.38 -2.23
N ASP A 118 -0.21 0.44 -3.13
CA ASP A 118 -0.84 0.49 -4.45
C ASP A 118 -2.27 -0.04 -4.37
N CYS A 119 -3.23 0.86 -4.51
CA CYS A 119 -4.66 0.60 -4.53
C CYS A 119 -5.28 0.86 -5.91
N THR A 120 -4.47 1.00 -6.96
CA THR A 120 -4.92 1.28 -8.33
C THR A 120 -5.46 0.01 -9.00
N ASP A 121 -6.22 0.19 -10.07
CA ASP A 121 -6.66 -0.88 -10.98
C ASP A 121 -5.95 -0.82 -12.34
N ASP A 122 -5.02 0.12 -12.51
CA ASP A 122 -4.24 0.30 -13.74
C ASP A 122 -2.97 -0.56 -13.72
N ALA A 123 -2.90 -1.52 -14.62
CA ALA A 123 -1.75 -2.43 -14.76
C ALA A 123 -0.46 -1.69 -15.16
N HIS A 124 -0.55 -0.56 -15.88
CA HIS A 124 0.61 0.25 -16.25
C HIS A 124 1.18 0.96 -15.02
N VAL A 125 0.32 1.56 -14.22
CA VAL A 125 0.72 2.20 -12.95
C VAL A 125 1.34 1.18 -12.00
N LYS A 126 0.76 -0.02 -11.88
CA LYS A 126 1.32 -1.11 -11.05
C LYS A 126 2.74 -1.50 -11.46
N ARG A 127 3.02 -1.58 -12.77
CA ARG A 127 4.37 -1.87 -13.27
C ARG A 127 5.34 -0.70 -13.04
N LEU A 128 4.85 0.53 -13.20
CA LEU A 128 5.63 1.72 -12.92
C LEU A 128 6.02 1.80 -11.45
N LEU A 129 5.07 1.60 -10.54
CA LEU A 129 5.31 1.55 -9.09
C LEU A 129 6.33 0.46 -8.73
N ASP A 130 6.17 -0.76 -9.28
CA ASP A 130 7.09 -1.87 -9.03
C ASP A 130 8.55 -1.51 -9.36
N ARG A 131 8.79 -1.00 -10.57
CA ARG A 131 10.15 -0.60 -11.01
C ARG A 131 10.70 0.54 -10.20
N THR A 132 9.91 1.59 -10.01
CA THR A 132 10.38 2.77 -9.29
C THR A 132 10.61 2.49 -7.81
N CYS A 133 9.78 1.67 -7.16
CA CYS A 133 10.01 1.24 -5.79
C CYS A 133 11.30 0.43 -5.65
N ALA A 134 11.59 -0.47 -6.61
CA ALA A 134 12.86 -1.19 -6.66
C ALA A 134 14.07 -0.26 -6.75
N ASP A 135 14.00 0.75 -7.64
CA ASP A 135 15.08 1.70 -7.88
C ASP A 135 15.37 2.61 -6.67
N TYR A 136 14.33 2.95 -5.90
CA TYR A 136 14.43 3.87 -4.76
C TYR A 136 14.38 3.17 -3.40
N GLY A 137 14.27 1.85 -3.34
CA GLY A 137 14.26 1.08 -2.11
C GLY A 137 13.02 1.28 -1.24
N ALA A 138 11.89 1.65 -1.85
CA ALA A 138 10.62 1.75 -1.15
C ALA A 138 9.89 0.40 -1.13
N ALA A 139 9.37 -0.03 0.02
CA ALA A 139 8.57 -1.23 0.09
C ALA A 139 7.21 -1.02 -0.63
N LEU A 140 6.76 -2.00 -1.42
CA LEU A 140 5.52 -1.93 -2.18
C LEU A 140 4.51 -2.98 -1.72
N VAL A 141 3.39 -2.54 -1.16
CA VAL A 141 2.22 -3.37 -0.85
C VAL A 141 1.17 -3.14 -1.94
N SER A 142 1.07 -4.06 -2.90
CA SER A 142 0.15 -3.92 -4.05
C SER A 142 -1.10 -4.77 -3.84
N GLY A 143 -2.27 -4.13 -3.85
CA GLY A 143 -3.59 -4.76 -3.77
C GLY A 143 -4.29 -4.79 -5.12
N SER A 144 -5.06 -5.86 -5.37
CA SER A 144 -5.94 -5.98 -6.54
C SER A 144 -7.20 -6.75 -6.18
N VAL A 145 -8.31 -6.41 -6.81
CA VAL A 145 -9.58 -7.11 -6.64
C VAL A 145 -10.21 -7.38 -8.00
N HIS A 146 -10.75 -8.60 -8.20
CA HIS A 146 -11.46 -8.97 -9.42
C HIS A 146 -12.57 -9.97 -9.08
N GLY A 147 -13.83 -9.62 -9.36
CA GLY A 147 -14.96 -10.44 -8.99
C GLY A 147 -14.92 -10.79 -7.49
N LYS A 148 -14.89 -12.08 -7.14
CA LYS A 148 -14.81 -12.55 -5.75
C LYS A 148 -13.38 -12.74 -5.25
N GLU A 149 -12.39 -12.40 -6.05
CA GLU A 149 -10.99 -12.65 -5.77
C GLU A 149 -10.28 -11.36 -5.36
N GLY A 150 -9.47 -11.45 -4.32
CA GLY A 150 -8.55 -10.42 -3.89
C GLY A 150 -7.12 -10.93 -3.94
N GLN A 151 -6.18 -10.04 -4.25
CA GLN A 151 -4.76 -10.33 -4.26
C GLN A 151 -4.01 -9.25 -3.50
N VAL A 152 -3.04 -9.64 -2.69
CA VAL A 152 -2.08 -8.73 -2.07
C VAL A 152 -0.68 -9.28 -2.27
N ILE A 153 0.23 -8.42 -2.69
CA ILE A 153 1.64 -8.76 -2.94
C ILE A 153 2.50 -7.77 -2.15
N LEU A 154 3.57 -8.26 -1.55
CA LEU A 154 4.62 -7.45 -0.95
C LEU A 154 5.91 -7.59 -1.77
N LEU A 155 6.45 -6.46 -2.23
CA LEU A 155 7.68 -6.37 -3.02
C LEU A 155 8.64 -5.35 -2.40
N HIS A 156 9.93 -5.53 -2.64
CA HIS A 156 11.01 -4.58 -2.32
C HIS A 156 11.13 -4.20 -0.83
N ALA A 157 10.51 -4.96 0.07
CA ALA A 157 10.67 -4.72 1.51
C ALA A 157 12.04 -5.21 2.00
N GLU A 158 12.60 -4.55 3.01
CA GLU A 158 13.70 -5.11 3.78
C GLU A 158 13.17 -6.32 4.57
N GLY A 159 13.82 -7.49 4.43
CA GLY A 159 13.36 -8.70 5.11
C GLY A 159 13.95 -9.99 4.54
N GLU A 160 13.28 -11.11 4.81
CA GLU A 160 13.68 -12.41 4.28
C GLU A 160 13.36 -12.53 2.79
N GLY A 161 14.29 -13.10 2.04
CA GLY A 161 14.18 -13.33 0.60
C GLY A 161 14.84 -12.25 -0.25
N GLU A 162 15.12 -12.59 -1.50
CA GLU A 162 15.63 -11.64 -2.49
C GLU A 162 14.52 -10.68 -2.92
N SER A 163 14.90 -9.46 -3.30
CA SER A 163 13.98 -8.54 -3.96
C SER A 163 13.55 -9.17 -5.28
N ILE A 164 12.27 -9.38 -5.46
CA ILE A 164 11.69 -9.96 -6.67
C ILE A 164 10.77 -8.92 -7.31
N SER A 165 10.86 -8.78 -8.64
CA SER A 165 9.97 -7.90 -9.38
C SER A 165 8.61 -8.54 -9.62
N ARG A 166 7.61 -7.72 -9.90
CA ARG A 166 6.30 -8.20 -10.33
C ARG A 166 6.39 -9.04 -11.62
N GLU A 167 7.29 -8.65 -12.54
CA GLU A 167 7.50 -9.37 -13.80
C GLU A 167 8.03 -10.79 -13.57
N ASP A 168 9.01 -10.95 -12.68
CA ASP A 168 9.55 -12.26 -12.30
C ASP A 168 8.51 -13.11 -11.58
N LEU A 169 7.74 -12.50 -10.68
CA LEU A 169 6.69 -13.16 -9.91
C LEU A 169 5.62 -13.78 -10.82
N PHE A 170 5.27 -13.09 -11.90
CA PHE A 170 4.29 -13.57 -12.89
C PHE A 170 4.94 -14.24 -14.11
N GLN A 171 6.27 -14.49 -14.08
CA GLN A 171 7.03 -15.16 -15.16
C GLN A 171 6.86 -14.47 -16.51
N GLY A 172 6.87 -13.15 -16.52
CA GLY A 172 6.73 -12.35 -17.74
C GLY A 172 5.38 -12.50 -18.46
N LYS A 173 4.42 -13.18 -17.85
CA LYS A 173 3.06 -13.20 -18.42
C LYS A 173 2.49 -11.80 -18.27
N PRO A 174 2.03 -11.19 -19.39
CA PRO A 174 1.29 -9.94 -19.27
C PRO A 174 0.12 -10.19 -18.32
N GLY A 175 0.00 -9.37 -17.28
CA GLY A 175 -1.24 -9.32 -16.52
C GLY A 175 -2.37 -9.10 -17.53
N MET A 176 -3.58 -9.50 -17.18
CA MET A 176 -4.75 -9.28 -18.06
C MET A 176 -4.95 -7.76 -18.20
N GLU A 177 -4.26 -7.19 -19.20
CA GLU A 177 -4.18 -5.73 -19.42
C GLU A 177 -5.50 -5.10 -19.90
N GLN A 178 -6.54 -5.90 -20.10
CA GLN A 178 -7.74 -5.45 -20.79
C GLN A 178 -9.03 -5.52 -19.99
N ASP A 179 -9.04 -6.08 -18.83
CA ASP A 179 -10.25 -6.10 -18.03
C ASP A 179 -10.20 -5.04 -16.95
N GLY A 180 -10.60 -3.83 -17.32
CA GLY A 180 -11.16 -2.92 -16.35
C GLY A 180 -12.21 -3.72 -15.58
N CYS A 181 -11.87 -4.17 -14.36
CA CYS A 181 -12.79 -4.92 -13.54
C CYS A 181 -14.05 -4.08 -13.36
N ASP A 182 -15.22 -4.58 -13.83
CA ASP A 182 -16.46 -3.92 -13.49
C ASP A 182 -16.62 -3.98 -11.97
N MET A 183 -16.15 -2.93 -11.31
CA MET A 183 -16.17 -2.82 -9.85
C MET A 183 -17.57 -3.06 -9.28
N ARG A 184 -18.64 -2.90 -10.07
CA ARG A 184 -20.02 -3.21 -9.64
C ARG A 184 -20.22 -4.69 -9.35
N THR A 185 -19.38 -5.56 -9.90
CA THR A 185 -19.45 -7.02 -9.69
C THR A 185 -18.60 -7.50 -8.52
N VAL A 186 -17.70 -6.67 -8.00
CA VAL A 186 -16.83 -7.03 -6.87
C VAL A 186 -17.61 -6.91 -5.56
N PRO A 187 -17.78 -7.97 -4.76
CA PRO A 187 -18.44 -7.89 -3.47
C PRO A 187 -17.66 -7.01 -2.48
N MET A 188 -18.36 -6.26 -1.64
CA MET A 188 -17.73 -5.43 -0.59
C MET A 188 -16.80 -6.26 0.30
N VAL A 189 -17.17 -7.50 0.64
CA VAL A 189 -16.32 -8.40 1.43
C VAL A 189 -14.95 -8.66 0.78
N THR A 190 -14.88 -8.71 -0.54
CA THR A 190 -13.60 -8.88 -1.26
C THR A 190 -12.72 -7.64 -1.10
N ILE A 191 -13.31 -6.45 -1.25
CA ILE A 191 -12.63 -5.17 -1.07
C ILE A 191 -12.12 -5.02 0.37
N GLU A 192 -13.00 -5.27 1.35
CA GLU A 192 -12.71 -5.16 2.77
C GLU A 192 -11.61 -6.15 3.22
N GLU A 193 -11.69 -7.41 2.78
CA GLU A 193 -10.68 -8.42 3.10
C GLU A 193 -9.33 -8.10 2.47
N THR A 194 -9.32 -7.61 1.22
CA THR A 194 -8.08 -7.19 0.56
C THR A 194 -7.46 -5.98 1.27
N GLY A 195 -8.25 -4.95 1.57
CA GLY A 195 -7.79 -3.79 2.35
C GLY A 195 -7.29 -4.20 3.73
N ARG A 196 -7.97 -5.12 4.42
CA ARG A 196 -7.51 -5.68 5.71
C ARG A 196 -6.17 -6.41 5.59
N ARG A 197 -5.96 -7.19 4.52
CA ARG A 197 -4.68 -7.88 4.31
C ARG A 197 -3.55 -6.90 4.01
N MET A 198 -3.78 -5.89 3.18
CA MET A 198 -2.82 -4.80 2.98
C MET A 198 -2.48 -4.10 4.30
N THR A 199 -3.50 -3.81 5.12
CA THR A 199 -3.32 -3.23 6.46
C THR A 199 -2.35 -4.05 7.31
N GLN A 200 -2.46 -5.38 7.33
CA GLN A 200 -1.57 -6.26 8.10
C GLN A 200 -0.12 -6.17 7.66
N LEU A 201 0.14 -6.13 6.34
CA LEU A 201 1.50 -5.98 5.82
C LEU A 201 2.08 -4.59 6.12
N LEU A 202 1.29 -3.53 5.95
CA LEU A 202 1.71 -2.17 6.31
C LEU A 202 2.00 -2.03 7.81
N HIS A 203 1.23 -2.72 8.67
CA HIS A 203 1.51 -2.78 10.10
C HIS A 203 2.85 -3.45 10.38
N ALA A 204 3.09 -4.61 9.78
CA ALA A 204 4.34 -5.34 9.94
C ALA A 204 5.55 -4.49 9.52
N LEU A 205 5.46 -3.81 8.36
CA LEU A 205 6.51 -2.91 7.87
C LEU A 205 6.76 -1.76 8.85
N LEU A 206 5.69 -1.08 9.30
CA LEU A 206 5.79 0.07 10.21
C LEU A 206 6.45 -0.29 11.55
N HIS A 207 6.24 -1.51 12.02
CA HIS A 207 6.78 -1.98 13.31
C HIS A 207 8.04 -2.83 13.17
N GLY A 208 8.64 -2.94 11.98
CA GLY A 208 9.82 -3.74 11.74
C GLY A 208 9.62 -5.24 12.01
N GLU A 209 8.39 -5.72 11.91
CA GLU A 209 8.08 -7.15 12.03
C GLU A 209 8.61 -7.91 10.80
N PRO A 210 9.01 -9.17 10.95
CA PRO A 210 9.48 -9.97 9.82
C PRO A 210 8.41 -10.08 8.71
N VAL A 211 8.81 -9.75 7.49
CA VAL A 211 7.99 -9.85 6.30
C VAL A 211 8.70 -10.67 5.22
N LYS A 212 7.94 -11.23 4.29
CA LYS A 212 8.47 -12.03 3.20
C LYS A 212 8.23 -11.37 1.86
N ASN A 213 9.30 -11.05 1.16
CA ASN A 213 9.24 -10.51 -0.20
C ASN A 213 8.71 -11.53 -1.21
N GLY A 214 7.95 -11.05 -2.21
CA GLY A 214 7.45 -11.87 -3.31
C GLY A 214 6.32 -12.83 -2.94
N GLY A 215 5.85 -12.81 -1.69
CA GLY A 215 4.68 -13.56 -1.27
C GLY A 215 3.41 -13.03 -1.94
N ILE A 216 2.57 -13.93 -2.45
CA ILE A 216 1.25 -13.59 -2.99
C ILE A 216 0.19 -14.14 -2.05
N ASP A 217 -0.64 -13.26 -1.50
CA ASP A 217 -1.82 -13.66 -0.76
C ASP A 217 -3.05 -13.55 -1.67
N LEU A 218 -3.75 -14.67 -1.84
CA LEU A 218 -4.96 -14.77 -2.67
C LEU A 218 -6.19 -15.04 -1.80
N PHE A 219 -7.20 -14.19 -1.93
CA PHE A 219 -8.53 -14.36 -1.37
C PHE A 219 -9.48 -14.88 -2.44
N ASN A 220 -10.20 -15.98 -2.17
CA ASN A 220 -11.13 -16.59 -3.14
C ASN A 220 -12.61 -16.35 -2.80
N GLY A 221 -12.91 -15.29 -2.08
CA GLY A 221 -14.25 -14.96 -1.60
C GLY A 221 -14.65 -15.67 -0.28
N LYS A 222 -13.80 -16.57 0.23
CA LYS A 222 -14.05 -17.31 1.48
C LYS A 222 -12.83 -17.42 2.39
N ARG A 223 -11.66 -17.63 1.83
CA ARG A 223 -10.41 -17.86 2.56
C ARG A 223 -9.22 -17.27 1.82
N TRP A 224 -8.19 -16.98 2.57
CA TRP A 224 -6.88 -16.61 2.08
C TRP A 224 -6.02 -17.85 1.82
N THR A 225 -5.19 -17.77 0.80
CA THR A 225 -4.14 -18.76 0.49
C THR A 225 -2.87 -17.98 0.18
N ALA A 226 -1.79 -18.27 0.91
CA ALA A 226 -0.48 -17.71 0.60
C ALA A 226 0.20 -18.59 -0.47
N ILE A 227 0.80 -17.95 -1.45
CA ILE A 227 1.64 -18.58 -2.48
C ILE A 227 3.05 -18.06 -2.26
N GLU A 228 3.99 -18.98 -2.08
CA GLU A 228 5.39 -18.68 -1.92
C GLU A 228 5.98 -18.19 -3.25
N PRO A 229 6.96 -17.25 -3.22
CA PRO A 229 7.68 -16.87 -4.41
C PRO A 229 8.38 -18.08 -5.02
N PRO A 230 8.61 -18.10 -6.34
CA PRO A 230 9.42 -19.13 -6.95
C PRO A 230 10.82 -19.14 -6.30
N VAL A 231 11.27 -20.32 -5.95
CA VAL A 231 12.65 -20.49 -5.45
C VAL A 231 13.58 -20.28 -6.66
N ALA A 232 14.51 -19.33 -6.56
CA ALA A 232 15.48 -19.04 -7.59
C ALA A 232 16.46 -20.21 -7.81
#